data_39b8efd6ad84783f1e1adc640b41b267
#
_entry.id   39b8efd6ad84783f1e1adc640b41b267
#
_cell.length_a   1.000
_cell.length_b   1.000
_cell.length_c   1.000
_cell.angle_alpha   90.00
_cell.angle_beta   90.00
_cell.angle_gamma   90.00
#
_symmetry.space_group_name_H-M   'P 1'
#
loop_
_entity.id
_entity.type
_entity.pdbx_description
1 polymer ?
#
loop_
_entity_poly.entity_id
_entity_poly.type
_entity_poly.pdbx_seq_one_letter_code
_entity_poly.pdbx_strand_id
1 'polypeptide(L)' 'PFYGDPVSKKLIPKEYKDEYGAINLFRVELSGFWRMLYTLKGDQIEIIAFVLDIIDHPTYDDKFGYKGR' A
#
# COMPACT_ATOMS: atom_id res chain seq x y z
N PRO A 1 11.57 13.67 -7.59
CA PRO A 1 10.90 13.36 -6.32
C PRO A 1 10.62 11.87 -6.17
N PHE A 2 10.56 11.45 -4.96
CA PHE A 2 10.34 10.05 -4.64
C PHE A 2 8.87 9.82 -4.30
N TYR A 3 8.29 8.84 -4.93
CA TYR A 3 6.87 8.59 -4.77
C TYR A 3 6.56 7.29 -4.02
N GLY A 4 7.55 6.66 -3.44
CA GLY A 4 7.33 5.41 -2.76
C GLY A 4 7.35 4.24 -3.72
N ASP A 5 7.00 3.07 -3.22
CA ASP A 5 7.06 1.83 -3.98
C ASP A 5 5.73 1.55 -4.65
N PRO A 6 5.72 1.28 -5.96
CA PRO A 6 4.48 0.94 -6.62
C PRO A 6 4.02 -0.47 -6.24
N VAL A 7 2.71 -0.63 -6.13
CA VAL A 7 2.09 -1.92 -5.87
C VAL A 7 1.62 -2.48 -7.21
N SER A 8 1.84 -3.78 -7.42
CA SER A 8 1.40 -4.43 -8.64
C SER A 8 -0.10 -4.22 -8.84
N LYS A 9 -0.51 -3.94 -10.07
CA LYS A 9 -1.92 -3.64 -10.35
C LYS A 9 -2.87 -4.74 -9.92
N LYS A 10 -2.46 -5.99 -10.07
CA LYS A 10 -3.33 -7.09 -9.68
C LYS A 10 -3.48 -7.24 -8.17
N LEU A 11 -2.65 -6.55 -7.40
CA LEU A 11 -2.74 -6.57 -5.94
C LEU A 11 -3.50 -5.39 -5.37
N ILE A 12 -3.99 -4.49 -6.21
CA ILE A 12 -4.77 -3.35 -5.74
C ILE A 12 -6.15 -3.85 -5.35
N PRO A 13 -6.55 -3.64 -4.08
CA PRO A 13 -7.87 -4.10 -3.64
C PRO A 13 -8.99 -3.51 -4.49
N LYS A 14 -10.00 -4.32 -4.74
CA LYS A 14 -11.12 -3.89 -5.56
C LYS A 14 -11.83 -2.68 -4.98
N GLU A 15 -11.95 -2.62 -3.67
CA GLU A 15 -12.64 -1.50 -3.03
C GLU A 15 -11.90 -0.19 -3.24
N TYR A 16 -10.58 -0.22 -3.42
CA TYR A 16 -9.83 1.00 -3.73
C TYR A 16 -10.14 1.46 -5.16
N LYS A 17 -10.28 0.50 -6.06
CA LYS A 17 -10.65 0.84 -7.44
C LYS A 17 -12.06 1.43 -7.50
N ASP A 18 -12.97 0.84 -6.75
CA ASP A 18 -14.37 1.27 -6.78
C ASP A 18 -14.57 2.60 -6.07
N GLU A 19 -13.94 2.78 -4.94
CA GLU A 19 -14.21 3.94 -4.08
C GLU A 19 -13.36 5.15 -4.48
N TYR A 20 -12.12 4.91 -4.88
CA TYR A 20 -11.20 6.00 -5.19
C TYR A 20 -10.83 6.09 -6.66
N GLY A 21 -11.34 5.17 -7.48
CA GLY A 21 -10.93 5.11 -8.88
C GLY A 21 -9.46 4.83 -9.04
N ALA A 22 -8.89 4.08 -8.10
CA ALA A 22 -7.44 3.87 -8.07
C ALA A 22 -7.01 2.90 -9.15
N ILE A 23 -6.31 3.41 -10.17
CA ILE A 23 -5.73 2.58 -11.22
C ILE A 23 -4.26 2.30 -10.95
N ASN A 24 -3.70 2.91 -9.94
CA ASN A 24 -2.37 2.67 -9.46
C ASN A 24 -2.40 2.79 -7.94
N LEU A 25 -1.37 2.25 -7.30
CA LEU A 25 -1.28 2.30 -5.86
C LEU A 25 0.19 2.36 -5.48
N PHE A 26 0.49 3.23 -4.55
CA PHE A 26 1.85 3.39 -4.04
C PHE A 26 1.83 3.28 -2.53
N ARG A 27 2.95 2.84 -2.00
CA ARG A 27 3.09 2.71 -0.57
C ARG A 27 4.42 3.33 -0.17
N VAL A 28 4.39 4.08 0.92
CA VAL A 28 5.60 4.67 1.47
C VAL A 28 5.63 4.42 2.96
N GLU A 29 6.81 4.07 3.46
CA GLU A 29 6.97 3.82 4.88
C GLU A 29 7.21 5.13 5.61
N LEU A 30 6.48 5.30 6.70
CA LEU A 30 6.61 6.44 7.58
C LEU A 30 7.22 5.96 8.89
N SER A 31 7.52 6.89 9.78
CA SER A 31 8.07 6.52 11.07
C SER A 31 7.01 5.79 11.90
N GLY A 32 7.46 5.02 12.91
CA GLY A 32 6.56 4.35 13.83
C GLY A 32 5.79 3.20 13.23
N PHE A 33 6.34 2.53 12.22
CA PHE A 33 5.72 1.39 11.56
C PHE A 33 4.47 1.73 10.78
N TRP A 34 4.24 3.00 10.49
CA TRP A 34 3.12 3.41 9.65
C TRP A 34 3.49 3.34 8.18
N ARG A 35 2.51 2.97 7.37
CA ARG A 35 2.62 3.03 5.92
C ARG A 35 1.47 3.84 5.37
N MET A 36 1.77 4.67 4.39
CA MET A 36 0.76 5.46 3.71
C MET A 36 0.53 4.85 2.34
N LEU A 37 -0.74 4.62 2.02
CA LEU A 37 -1.15 4.13 0.70
C LEU A 37 -1.81 5.28 -0.04
N TYR A 38 -1.41 5.48 -1.27
CA TYR A 38 -1.96 6.59 -2.05
C TYR A 38 -2.02 6.22 -3.52
N THR A 39 -2.85 6.95 -4.24
CA THR A 39 -2.95 6.82 -5.69
C THR A 39 -2.59 8.17 -6.32
N LEU A 40 -2.10 8.10 -7.54
CA LEU A 40 -1.79 9.30 -8.32
C LEU A 40 -2.84 9.49 -9.38
N LYS A 41 -3.39 10.69 -9.43
CA LYS A 41 -4.37 11.09 -10.46
C LYS A 41 -3.79 12.30 -11.17
N GLY A 42 -3.17 12.06 -12.33
CA GLY A 42 -2.42 13.09 -12.98
C GLY A 42 -1.22 13.46 -12.12
N ASP A 43 -1.15 14.71 -11.73
CA ASP A 43 -0.07 15.20 -10.87
C ASP A 43 -0.51 15.34 -9.41
N GLN A 44 -1.67 14.77 -9.05
CA GLN A 44 -2.20 14.91 -7.70
C GLN A 44 -2.13 13.59 -6.95
N ILE A 45 -1.84 13.68 -5.67
CA ILE A 45 -1.80 12.55 -4.78
C ILE A 45 -3.10 12.50 -4.00
N GLU A 46 -3.74 11.34 -4.00
CA GLU A 46 -4.89 11.11 -3.14
C GLU A 46 -4.54 10.03 -2.14
N ILE A 47 -4.54 10.37 -0.87
CA ILE A 47 -4.22 9.42 0.19
C ILE A 47 -5.42 8.51 0.41
N ILE A 48 -5.17 7.22 0.37
CA ILE A 48 -6.22 6.23 0.54
C ILE A 48 -6.28 5.75 1.99
N ALA A 49 -5.15 5.43 2.57
CA ALA A 49 -5.16 4.85 3.91
C ALA A 49 -3.81 5.00 4.58
N PHE A 50 -3.84 4.98 5.90
CA PHE A 50 -2.64 4.80 6.72
C PHE A 50 -2.79 3.45 7.39
N VAL A 51 -1.75 2.63 7.28
CA VAL A 51 -1.76 1.28 7.83
C VAL A 51 -0.67 1.17 8.87
N LEU A 52 -1.02 0.70 10.04
CA LEU A 52 -0.05 0.48 11.11
C LEU A 52 0.44 -0.96 11.02
N ASP A 53 1.71 -1.11 10.76
CA ASP A 53 2.31 -2.42 10.51
C ASP A 53 3.08 -2.86 11.76
N ILE A 54 2.34 -3.40 12.73
CA ILE A 54 2.93 -3.87 13.98
C ILE A 54 2.82 -5.39 14.13
N ILE A 55 2.48 -6.07 13.07
CA ILE A 55 2.38 -7.54 13.08
C ILE A 55 3.79 -8.11 13.00
N ASP A 56 4.10 -9.08 13.85
CA ASP A 56 5.41 -9.71 13.78
C ASP A 56 5.57 -10.45 12.45
N HIS A 57 6.83 -10.59 12.04
CA HIS A 57 7.11 -11.06 10.70
C HIS A 57 6.56 -12.46 10.38
N PRO A 58 6.64 -13.45 11.27
CA PRO A 58 6.07 -14.74 10.93
C PRO A 58 4.57 -14.68 10.64
N THR A 59 3.82 -13.97 11.46
CA THR A 59 2.39 -13.81 11.25
C THR A 59 2.09 -13.02 9.98
N TYR A 60 2.84 -11.97 9.77
CA TYR A 60 2.68 -11.14 8.60
C TYR A 60 2.95 -11.92 7.32
N ASP A 61 4.03 -12.71 7.32
CA ASP A 61 4.41 -13.48 6.15
C ASP A 61 3.36 -14.52 5.80
N ASP A 62 2.82 -15.19 6.82
CA ASP A 62 1.76 -16.18 6.59
C ASP A 62 0.52 -15.53 6.00
N LYS A 63 0.14 -14.39 6.56
CA LYS A 63 -1.10 -13.73 6.16
C LYS A 63 -1.03 -13.21 4.73
N PHE A 64 0.13 -12.73 4.31
CA PHE A 64 0.29 -12.12 3.01
C PHE A 64 1.07 -12.97 2.02
N GLY A 65 1.36 -14.20 2.38
CA GLY A 65 2.00 -15.13 1.46
C GLY A 65 3.49 -14.91 1.26
N TYR A 66 4.14 -14.20 2.14
CA TYR A 66 5.58 -14.02 2.05
C TYR A 66 6.27 -15.21 2.67
N LYS A 67 6.78 -16.07 1.83
CA LYS A 67 7.38 -17.32 2.26
C LYS A 67 8.88 -17.27 2.15
N GLY A 68 9.56 -18.19 2.86
CA GLY A 68 10.98 -18.38 2.69
C GLY A 68 11.83 -17.31 3.33
N ARG A 69 11.38 -16.77 4.36
CA ARG A 69 12.06 -15.65 4.98
C ARG A 69 13.12 -16.07 5.96
#